data_cac35613a19a9a0cb7104bd60606b59c
#
_entry.id   cac35613a19a9a0cb7104bd60606b59c
#
_cell.length_a   1.000
_cell.length_b   1.000
_cell.length_c   1.000
_cell.angle_alpha   90.00
_cell.angle_beta   90.00
_cell.angle_gamma   90.00
#
_symmetry.space_group_name_H-M   'P 1'
#
loop_
_entity.id
_entity.type
_entity.pdbx_description
1 polymer ?
#
loop_
_entity_poly.entity_id
_entity_poly.type
_entity_poly.pdbx_seq_one_letter_code
_entity_poly.pdbx_strand_id
1 'polypeptide(L)'
;MTKKTFGVIGVCGANGNLIARILNERGYEVIGTDLSSEEKCRFSKSLDGYDIELFYGETPDEFFEKSDYIVPPASLSKKSPIFKKIDNALFELEDVLDNFHTEKPVFGITGTNGKTTTTTLLKKIAYDNGIEPAEHNLEKMQGNAEYIPILQSRLHGDVAILEVGTFGVPGTVKRIVDYAEIESGLITNINPDHLNDLGSFMDYAHVKGEFIEELNGKKLIVNGQDPTIMGLLKEYGFEGDLITFGVDWMPESVNTKECVCGREIKVKEIISGCGYYFCRCGITTPQVDYIATNIDLKNRSFDLHTPNEKLEVQMAMDGLHNVYNVTGVIIAAHEFLKLPYDKILETVATFTGVEGRMEKVANIGGKEIYVDYAHNPAGVQTILSQFNKLFGDFTCVITVSSESGHDGDVEIFNHALEFSKYIVPASVASQKIASEKLQKDPSLSDFILFNHVDDFVKKGTLGASYDEVLDGIKEALETDCDLIVAIGEAATNFKSCVDEIKNEK
;
A
#
# COMPACT_ATOMS: atom_id res chain seq x y z
N MET A 1 9.14 26.15 34.84
CA MET A 1 8.91 26.75 33.51
C MET A 1 7.50 26.32 33.12
N THR A 2 6.64 27.28 32.76
CA THR A 2 5.31 26.93 32.19
C THR A 2 5.52 26.09 30.95
N LYS A 3 4.81 24.94 30.86
CA LYS A 3 4.81 24.09 29.72
C LYS A 3 4.32 24.88 28.50
N LYS A 4 4.95 24.71 27.34
CA LYS A 4 4.48 25.34 26.09
C LYS A 4 3.26 24.62 25.55
N THR A 5 2.31 25.41 25.07
CA THR A 5 1.07 24.90 24.47
C THR A 5 1.10 25.04 22.96
N PHE A 6 0.84 23.94 22.24
CA PHE A 6 0.77 23.89 20.79
C PHE A 6 -0.68 23.71 20.32
N GLY A 7 -1.14 24.64 19.50
CA GLY A 7 -2.43 24.52 18.81
C GLY A 7 -2.25 23.88 17.43
N VAL A 8 -2.79 22.68 17.23
CA VAL A 8 -2.69 21.94 15.95
C VAL A 8 -3.98 22.06 15.18
N ILE A 9 -3.92 22.64 13.98
CA ILE A 9 -5.06 22.77 13.07
C ILE A 9 -5.09 21.58 12.11
N GLY A 10 -6.27 20.96 11.91
CA GLY A 10 -6.45 19.83 11.01
C GLY A 10 -6.10 18.49 11.64
N VAL A 11 -6.43 18.27 12.90
CA VAL A 11 -6.14 17.02 13.63
C VAL A 11 -6.91 15.80 13.10
N CYS A 12 -7.95 15.99 12.26
CA CYS A 12 -8.64 14.91 11.57
C CYS A 12 -7.90 14.47 10.27
N GLY A 13 -6.90 15.24 9.84
CA GLY A 13 -5.98 14.85 8.77
C GLY A 13 -4.76 14.09 9.30
N ALA A 14 -4.16 13.23 8.47
CA ALA A 14 -3.05 12.37 8.89
C ALA A 14 -1.87 13.13 9.49
N ASN A 15 -1.39 14.20 8.83
CA ASN A 15 -0.24 14.97 9.32
C ASN A 15 -0.55 15.68 10.65
N GLY A 16 -1.70 16.37 10.75
CA GLY A 16 -2.10 17.06 11.98
C GLY A 16 -2.27 16.11 13.15
N ASN A 17 -2.86 14.94 12.90
CA ASN A 17 -3.00 13.89 13.90
C ASN A 17 -1.65 13.40 14.42
N LEU A 18 -0.74 13.03 13.53
CA LEU A 18 0.60 12.55 13.89
C LEU A 18 1.39 13.62 14.66
N ILE A 19 1.35 14.88 14.20
CA ILE A 19 2.05 15.99 14.87
C ILE A 19 1.48 16.22 16.28
N ALA A 20 0.16 16.22 16.44
CA ALA A 20 -0.47 16.39 17.76
C ALA A 20 -0.01 15.30 18.74
N ARG A 21 0.05 14.04 18.28
CA ARG A 21 0.51 12.91 19.08
C ARG A 21 2.00 13.04 19.43
N ILE A 22 2.86 13.37 18.46
CA ILE A 22 4.31 13.58 18.67
C ILE A 22 4.53 14.66 19.73
N LEU A 23 3.88 15.81 19.61
CA LEU A 23 4.01 16.92 20.57
C LEU A 23 3.57 16.49 21.97
N ASN A 24 2.45 15.77 22.08
CA ASN A 24 1.95 15.28 23.37
C ASN A 24 2.91 14.24 23.99
N GLU A 25 3.45 13.29 23.21
CA GLU A 25 4.47 12.33 23.67
C GLU A 25 5.76 13.00 24.12
N ARG A 26 6.13 14.14 23.54
CA ARG A 26 7.29 14.97 23.98
C ARG A 26 6.99 15.82 25.20
N GLY A 27 5.78 15.69 25.75
CA GLY A 27 5.38 16.31 27.01
C GLY A 27 4.89 17.73 26.89
N TYR A 28 4.57 18.23 25.70
CA TYR A 28 3.93 19.53 25.48
C TYR A 28 2.43 19.46 25.79
N GLU A 29 1.82 20.58 26.10
CA GLU A 29 0.37 20.73 26.09
C GLU A 29 -0.10 20.89 24.67
N VAL A 30 -1.15 20.17 24.27
CA VAL A 30 -1.64 20.16 22.88
C VAL A 30 -3.13 20.42 22.85
N ILE A 31 -3.52 21.36 21.99
CA ILE A 31 -4.91 21.64 21.65
C ILE A 31 -5.08 21.37 20.16
N GLY A 32 -6.05 20.55 19.81
CA GLY A 32 -6.35 20.19 18.43
C GLY A 32 -7.65 20.80 17.93
N THR A 33 -7.70 21.23 16.67
CA THR A 33 -8.96 21.65 16.04
C THR A 33 -9.10 21.11 14.63
N ASP A 34 -10.35 20.86 14.22
CA ASP A 34 -10.69 20.51 12.85
C ASP A 34 -12.09 21.04 12.49
N LEU A 35 -12.30 21.35 11.21
CA LEU A 35 -13.62 21.75 10.68
C LEU A 35 -14.61 20.59 10.54
N SER A 36 -14.09 19.35 10.55
CA SER A 36 -14.92 18.15 10.56
C SER A 36 -15.58 17.98 11.92
N SER A 37 -16.78 17.42 11.95
CA SER A 37 -17.38 16.95 13.19
C SER A 37 -16.63 15.73 13.72
N GLU A 38 -16.73 15.44 15.01
CA GLU A 38 -16.10 14.28 15.64
C GLU A 38 -16.45 12.97 14.92
N GLU A 39 -17.72 12.78 14.55
CA GLU A 39 -18.21 11.59 13.83
C GLU A 39 -17.58 11.42 12.44
N LYS A 40 -17.16 12.53 11.82
CA LYS A 40 -16.52 12.54 10.49
C LYS A 40 -14.99 12.61 10.58
N CYS A 41 -14.43 12.70 11.76
CA CYS A 41 -12.99 12.73 11.99
C CYS A 41 -12.38 11.34 11.74
N ARG A 42 -11.72 11.19 10.59
CA ARG A 42 -11.22 9.89 10.10
C ARG A 42 -10.27 9.18 11.07
N PHE A 43 -9.52 9.95 11.84
CA PHE A 43 -8.47 9.42 12.73
C PHE A 43 -8.74 9.75 14.21
N SER A 44 -10.00 9.97 14.61
CA SER A 44 -10.36 10.32 16.00
C SER A 44 -9.84 9.33 17.02
N LYS A 45 -10.03 8.04 16.76
CA LYS A 45 -9.62 6.98 17.70
C LYS A 45 -8.11 6.88 17.93
N SER A 46 -7.27 7.33 16.97
CA SER A 46 -5.82 7.35 17.19
C SER A 46 -5.38 8.46 18.15
N LEU A 47 -6.28 9.39 18.48
CA LEU A 47 -6.09 10.39 19.53
C LEU A 47 -6.52 9.89 20.92
N ASP A 48 -7.23 8.75 20.99
CA ASP A 48 -7.63 8.16 22.26
C ASP A 48 -6.40 7.80 23.10
N GLY A 49 -6.43 8.20 24.38
CA GLY A 49 -5.33 7.96 25.30
C GLY A 49 -4.25 9.06 25.32
N TYR A 50 -4.32 10.05 24.42
CA TYR A 50 -3.49 11.25 24.46
C TYR A 50 -4.18 12.37 25.23
N ASP A 51 -3.43 13.14 25.99
CA ASP A 51 -3.95 14.32 26.71
C ASP A 51 -3.97 15.54 25.78
N ILE A 52 -4.97 15.55 24.87
CA ILE A 52 -5.15 16.58 23.84
C ILE A 52 -6.57 17.14 23.97
N GLU A 53 -6.68 18.47 24.20
CA GLU A 53 -7.96 19.17 24.16
C GLU A 53 -8.40 19.33 22.70
N LEU A 54 -9.63 18.87 22.33
CA LEU A 54 -10.11 18.82 20.95
C LEU A 54 -11.33 19.70 20.71
N PHE A 55 -11.29 20.49 19.64
CA PHE A 55 -12.41 21.27 19.11
C PHE A 55 -12.79 20.77 17.70
N TYR A 56 -14.03 20.31 17.56
CA TYR A 56 -14.55 19.81 16.29
C TYR A 56 -15.60 20.77 15.71
N GLY A 57 -15.64 20.89 14.37
CA GLY A 57 -16.58 21.69 13.63
C GLY A 57 -16.20 23.17 13.47
N GLU A 58 -15.35 23.69 14.35
CA GLU A 58 -14.89 25.08 14.28
C GLU A 58 -13.50 25.23 14.93
N THR A 59 -12.86 26.37 14.65
CA THR A 59 -11.65 26.81 15.36
C THR A 59 -12.02 28.04 16.19
N PRO A 60 -12.32 27.87 17.52
CA PRO A 60 -12.76 28.97 18.37
C PRO A 60 -11.60 29.93 18.69
N ASP A 61 -11.93 31.15 19.10
CA ASP A 61 -10.91 32.15 19.47
C ASP A 61 -10.09 31.67 20.70
N GLU A 62 -10.71 30.93 21.62
CA GLU A 62 -10.05 30.28 22.75
C GLU A 62 -8.87 29.39 22.37
N PHE A 63 -8.95 28.71 21.21
CA PHE A 63 -7.86 27.92 20.65
C PHE A 63 -6.59 28.75 20.44
N PHE A 64 -6.73 29.96 19.88
CA PHE A 64 -5.61 30.88 19.65
C PHE A 64 -5.10 31.49 20.96
N GLU A 65 -6.00 31.86 21.88
CA GLU A 65 -5.66 32.47 23.17
C GLU A 65 -4.87 31.53 24.07
N LYS A 66 -5.15 30.21 24.03
CA LYS A 66 -4.46 29.19 24.82
C LYS A 66 -3.12 28.74 24.23
N SER A 67 -2.89 28.94 22.93
CA SER A 67 -1.73 28.41 22.24
C SER A 67 -0.54 29.37 22.26
N ASP A 68 0.64 28.87 22.61
CA ASP A 68 1.92 29.62 22.42
C ASP A 68 2.37 29.55 20.96
N TYR A 69 2.16 28.38 20.31
CA TYR A 69 2.51 28.08 18.93
C TYR A 69 1.32 27.51 18.17
N ILE A 70 1.20 27.84 16.88
CA ILE A 70 0.20 27.26 15.99
C ILE A 70 0.88 26.41 14.94
N VAL A 71 0.42 25.16 14.80
CA VAL A 71 0.81 24.20 13.75
C VAL A 71 -0.28 24.21 12.68
N PRO A 72 -0.04 24.86 11.53
CA PRO A 72 -1.00 24.83 10.42
C PRO A 72 -0.92 23.52 9.63
N PRO A 73 -1.99 23.04 8.99
CA PRO A 73 -1.89 21.90 8.10
C PRO A 73 -1.03 22.24 6.87
N ALA A 74 -0.15 21.32 6.47
CA ALA A 74 0.76 21.51 5.32
C ALA A 74 0.01 21.82 4.01
N SER A 75 -1.22 21.33 3.86
CA SER A 75 -2.08 21.56 2.69
C SER A 75 -2.79 22.93 2.68
N LEU A 76 -2.72 23.69 3.76
CA LEU A 76 -3.45 24.95 3.90
C LEU A 76 -2.72 26.08 3.18
N SER A 77 -3.38 26.69 2.22
CA SER A 77 -2.84 27.88 1.55
C SER A 77 -2.59 29.03 2.53
N LYS A 78 -1.42 29.63 2.48
CA LYS A 78 -1.06 30.84 3.27
C LYS A 78 -2.02 32.05 3.02
N LYS A 79 -2.89 31.96 1.98
CA LYS A 79 -3.97 32.93 1.70
C LYS A 79 -5.27 32.64 2.47
N SER A 80 -5.34 31.51 3.19
CA SER A 80 -6.54 31.16 3.96
C SER A 80 -6.87 32.22 5.00
N PRO A 81 -8.15 32.56 5.22
CA PRO A 81 -8.57 33.53 6.23
C PRO A 81 -8.11 33.20 7.64
N ILE A 82 -7.85 31.92 7.97
CA ILE A 82 -7.40 31.51 9.29
C ILE A 82 -6.03 32.12 9.65
N PHE A 83 -5.14 32.30 8.65
CA PHE A 83 -3.84 32.94 8.90
C PHE A 83 -3.95 34.40 9.36
N LYS A 84 -5.08 35.07 9.10
CA LYS A 84 -5.34 36.42 9.62
C LYS A 84 -5.69 36.45 11.10
N LYS A 85 -6.07 35.30 11.66
CA LYS A 85 -6.37 35.15 13.09
C LYS A 85 -5.13 34.73 13.91
N ILE A 86 -4.05 34.30 13.22
CA ILE A 86 -2.85 33.79 13.90
C ILE A 86 -1.90 34.97 14.20
N ASP A 87 -1.95 35.43 15.43
CA ASP A 87 -0.92 36.35 15.99
C ASP A 87 0.18 35.59 16.74
N ASN A 88 0.01 34.29 16.93
CA ASN A 88 0.93 33.40 17.62
C ASN A 88 2.13 33.03 16.73
N ALA A 89 3.22 32.54 17.35
CA ALA A 89 4.32 31.95 16.59
C ALA A 89 3.88 30.72 15.83
N LEU A 90 4.25 30.64 14.55
CA LEU A 90 4.04 29.44 13.74
C LEU A 90 5.08 28.38 14.07
N PHE A 91 4.65 27.14 14.10
CA PHE A 91 5.49 25.96 14.17
C PHE A 91 5.10 25.06 13.01
N GLU A 92 5.79 25.24 11.89
CA GLU A 92 5.44 24.57 10.63
C GLU A 92 5.94 23.11 10.65
N LEU A 93 5.58 22.34 9.64
CA LEU A 93 6.00 20.95 9.51
C LEU A 93 7.53 20.79 9.51
N GLU A 94 8.23 21.72 8.86
CA GLU A 94 9.70 21.75 8.82
C GLU A 94 10.28 21.89 10.24
N ASP A 95 9.66 22.72 11.10
CA ASP A 95 10.08 22.84 12.50
C ASP A 95 9.90 21.52 13.26
N VAL A 96 8.84 20.74 12.97
CA VAL A 96 8.64 19.40 13.53
C VAL A 96 9.76 18.47 13.08
N LEU A 97 10.13 18.51 11.80
CA LEU A 97 11.17 17.66 11.24
C LEU A 97 12.56 18.00 11.79
N ASP A 98 12.85 19.27 12.01
CA ASP A 98 14.15 19.75 12.48
C ASP A 98 14.34 19.59 13.99
N ASN A 99 13.27 19.64 14.78
CA ASN A 99 13.35 19.60 16.24
C ASN A 99 13.09 18.22 16.86
N PHE A 100 12.45 17.31 16.13
CA PHE A 100 12.15 15.98 16.63
C PHE A 100 12.77 14.92 15.72
N HIS A 101 13.72 14.16 16.26
CA HIS A 101 14.38 13.04 15.60
C HIS A 101 13.84 11.70 16.10
N THR A 102 14.09 10.64 15.33
CA THR A 102 13.85 9.29 15.83
C THR A 102 14.98 8.85 16.75
N GLU A 103 14.65 8.11 17.81
CA GLU A 103 15.63 7.61 18.80
C GLU A 103 15.70 6.08 18.79
N LYS A 104 15.04 5.45 17.82
CA LYS A 104 14.89 4.00 17.70
C LYS A 104 15.33 3.51 16.34
N PRO A 105 15.65 2.20 16.19
CA PRO A 105 15.93 1.60 14.89
C PRO A 105 14.75 1.76 13.92
N VAL A 106 15.03 2.09 12.66
CA VAL A 106 14.02 2.32 11.62
C VAL A 106 14.23 1.38 10.45
N PHE A 107 13.19 0.64 10.10
CA PHE A 107 13.12 -0.24 8.95
C PHE A 107 12.12 0.26 7.92
N GLY A 108 12.58 0.44 6.68
CA GLY A 108 11.74 0.87 5.57
C GLY A 108 11.33 -0.29 4.66
N ILE A 109 10.08 -0.28 4.21
CA ILE A 109 9.57 -1.25 3.23
C ILE A 109 9.02 -0.51 2.03
N THR A 110 9.59 -0.76 0.85
CA THR A 110 9.13 -0.17 -0.41
C THR A 110 8.86 -1.21 -1.48
N GLY A 111 8.35 -0.77 -2.60
CA GLY A 111 8.00 -1.56 -3.77
C GLY A 111 6.73 -1.06 -4.45
N THR A 112 6.32 -1.67 -5.53
CA THR A 112 5.05 -1.36 -6.18
C THR A 112 3.91 -2.06 -5.46
N ASN A 113 3.97 -3.38 -5.31
CA ASN A 113 2.95 -4.20 -4.67
C ASN A 113 3.49 -4.90 -3.41
N GLY A 114 2.60 -5.27 -2.48
CA GLY A 114 2.93 -6.02 -1.27
C GLY A 114 3.41 -5.18 -0.07
N LYS A 115 3.68 -3.88 -0.21
CA LYS A 115 4.17 -3.00 0.86
C LYS A 115 3.34 -3.09 2.14
N THR A 116 2.05 -2.82 2.04
CA THR A 116 1.13 -2.77 3.19
C THR A 116 1.06 -4.11 3.92
N THR A 117 0.93 -5.21 3.18
CA THR A 117 0.89 -6.56 3.76
C THR A 117 2.19 -6.89 4.50
N THR A 118 3.33 -6.58 3.88
CA THR A 118 4.67 -6.82 4.43
C THR A 118 4.90 -5.98 5.68
N THR A 119 4.57 -4.68 5.63
CA THR A 119 4.73 -3.75 6.77
C THR A 119 3.84 -4.16 7.94
N THR A 120 2.57 -4.48 7.68
CA THR A 120 1.61 -4.86 8.73
C THR A 120 1.99 -6.18 9.39
N LEU A 121 2.42 -7.18 8.60
CA LEU A 121 2.86 -8.45 9.14
C LEU A 121 4.13 -8.29 9.99
N LEU A 122 5.11 -7.49 9.55
CA LEU A 122 6.33 -7.25 10.32
C LEU A 122 6.04 -6.50 11.63
N LYS A 123 5.15 -5.49 11.60
CA LYS A 123 4.66 -4.81 12.82
C LYS A 123 3.98 -5.79 13.77
N LYS A 124 3.13 -6.68 13.25
CA LYS A 124 2.44 -7.67 14.08
C LYS A 124 3.43 -8.66 14.71
N ILE A 125 4.42 -9.13 13.95
CA ILE A 125 5.47 -10.00 14.51
C ILE A 125 6.24 -9.29 15.63
N ALA A 126 6.59 -8.01 15.45
CA ALA A 126 7.23 -7.22 16.50
C ALA A 126 6.34 -7.16 17.75
N TYR A 127 5.09 -6.75 17.59
CA TYR A 127 4.13 -6.58 18.67
C TYR A 127 3.85 -7.90 19.43
N ASP A 128 3.60 -8.99 18.71
CA ASP A 128 3.34 -10.32 19.31
C ASP A 128 4.53 -10.84 20.12
N ASN A 129 5.73 -10.33 19.84
CA ASN A 129 6.96 -10.69 20.54
C ASN A 129 7.43 -9.61 21.54
N GLY A 130 6.57 -8.67 21.92
CA GLY A 130 6.83 -7.67 22.95
C GLY A 130 7.75 -6.53 22.52
N ILE A 131 7.94 -6.33 21.21
CA ILE A 131 8.64 -5.19 20.63
C ILE A 131 7.55 -4.23 20.10
N GLU A 132 7.43 -3.05 20.70
CA GLU A 132 6.39 -2.10 20.34
C GLU A 132 6.74 -1.29 19.08
N PRO A 133 5.99 -1.43 17.96
CA PRO A 133 6.19 -0.59 16.80
C PRO A 133 5.69 0.84 17.06
N ALA A 134 6.40 1.84 16.56
CA ALA A 134 6.07 3.26 16.74
C ALA A 134 4.66 3.67 16.29
N GLU A 135 4.10 3.00 15.32
CA GLU A 135 2.71 3.16 14.88
C GLU A 135 2.14 1.77 14.60
N HIS A 136 1.45 1.21 15.56
CA HIS A 136 0.78 -0.08 15.40
C HIS A 136 -0.75 0.02 15.42
N ASN A 137 -1.29 1.20 15.78
CA ASN A 137 -2.72 1.44 15.69
C ASN A 137 -3.16 1.29 14.25
N LEU A 138 -3.84 0.17 14.00
CA LEU A 138 -4.29 -0.33 12.72
C LEU A 138 -5.47 0.46 12.14
N GLU A 139 -5.86 1.54 12.76
CA GLU A 139 -6.68 2.53 12.09
C GLU A 139 -5.84 3.10 10.97
N LYS A 140 -6.08 2.58 9.85
CA LYS A 140 -5.76 2.93 8.48
C LYS A 140 -5.29 4.37 8.25
N MET A 141 -4.23 4.80 8.94
CA MET A 141 -3.41 5.88 8.46
C MET A 141 -2.63 5.34 7.25
N GLN A 142 -3.37 5.11 6.17
CA GLN A 142 -2.81 4.74 4.88
C GLN A 142 -2.17 5.97 4.25
N GLY A 143 -1.07 6.38 4.85
CA GLY A 143 -0.18 7.29 4.23
C GLY A 143 1.18 6.63 4.22
N ASN A 144 1.71 6.42 3.05
CA ASN A 144 3.01 5.82 2.85
C ASN A 144 3.93 6.72 2.01
N ALA A 145 3.45 7.92 1.70
CA ALA A 145 4.16 8.89 0.88
C ALA A 145 4.36 10.21 1.64
N GLU A 146 5.24 11.06 1.13
CA GLU A 146 5.57 12.37 1.66
C GLU A 146 6.04 12.34 3.12
N TYR A 147 5.32 13.02 4.01
CA TYR A 147 5.73 13.23 5.39
C TYR A 147 5.22 12.16 6.37
N ILE A 148 4.24 11.36 5.98
CA ILE A 148 3.59 10.42 6.90
C ILE A 148 4.55 9.39 7.47
N PRO A 149 5.36 8.67 6.68
CA PRO A 149 6.34 7.72 7.24
C PRO A 149 7.35 8.42 8.15
N ILE A 150 7.75 9.66 7.79
CA ILE A 150 8.67 10.44 8.57
C ILE A 150 8.09 10.78 9.96
N LEU A 151 6.84 11.24 10.00
CA LEU A 151 6.17 11.54 11.26
C LEU A 151 5.92 10.27 12.09
N GLN A 152 5.55 9.17 11.45
CA GLN A 152 5.38 7.88 12.14
C GLN A 152 6.66 7.42 12.83
N SER A 153 7.84 7.64 12.25
CA SER A 153 9.10 7.27 12.87
C SER A 153 9.38 7.99 14.21
N ARG A 154 8.72 9.13 14.44
CA ARG A 154 8.92 9.98 15.62
C ARG A 154 8.01 9.65 16.80
N LEU A 155 6.97 8.85 16.57
CA LEU A 155 6.08 8.38 17.64
C LEU A 155 6.81 7.41 18.57
N HIS A 156 6.27 7.25 19.78
CA HIS A 156 6.83 6.32 20.76
C HIS A 156 6.83 4.88 20.24
N GLY A 157 7.72 4.05 20.75
CA GLY A 157 7.90 2.64 20.42
C GLY A 157 9.35 2.19 20.48
N ASP A 158 9.59 0.89 20.42
CA ASP A 158 10.92 0.28 20.46
C ASP A 158 11.57 0.29 19.07
N VAL A 159 10.77 0.20 18.01
CA VAL A 159 11.20 0.20 16.60
C VAL A 159 10.23 1.00 15.75
N ALA A 160 10.68 1.55 14.63
CA ALA A 160 9.83 2.09 13.59
C ALA A 160 9.89 1.21 12.34
N ILE A 161 8.74 0.70 11.90
CA ILE A 161 8.58 -0.10 10.69
C ILE A 161 7.68 0.69 9.74
N LEU A 162 8.25 1.19 8.65
CA LEU A 162 7.62 2.20 7.80
C LEU A 162 7.30 1.66 6.41
N GLU A 163 6.09 1.91 5.93
CA GLU A 163 5.76 1.75 4.53
C GLU A 163 6.21 2.98 3.76
N VAL A 164 7.16 2.82 2.83
CA VAL A 164 7.73 3.91 2.01
C VAL A 164 7.10 3.88 0.63
N GLY A 165 6.16 4.80 0.41
CA GLY A 165 5.48 5.00 -0.87
C GLY A 165 5.97 6.25 -1.59
N THR A 166 5.52 6.40 -2.85
CA THR A 166 5.72 7.61 -3.65
C THR A 166 4.65 7.71 -4.72
N PHE A 167 4.24 8.92 -5.06
CA PHE A 167 3.47 9.24 -6.27
C PHE A 167 4.38 9.44 -7.49
N GLY A 168 5.61 8.97 -7.43
CA GLY A 168 6.56 9.04 -8.51
C GLY A 168 7.35 10.36 -8.61
N VAL A 169 7.23 11.27 -7.68
CA VAL A 169 7.96 12.54 -7.70
C VAL A 169 9.41 12.31 -7.29
N PRO A 170 10.40 12.66 -8.14
CA PRO A 170 11.82 12.52 -7.80
C PRO A 170 12.19 13.25 -6.50
N GLY A 171 13.05 12.61 -5.70
CA GLY A 171 13.50 13.12 -4.40
C GLY A 171 12.56 12.82 -3.23
N THR A 172 11.37 12.25 -3.48
CA THR A 172 10.41 11.94 -2.39
C THR A 172 10.84 10.75 -1.56
N VAL A 173 11.31 9.67 -2.19
CA VAL A 173 11.79 8.48 -1.47
C VAL A 173 13.07 8.81 -0.72
N LYS A 174 14.01 9.51 -1.34
CA LYS A 174 15.21 10.05 -0.70
C LYS A 174 14.87 10.82 0.56
N ARG A 175 13.95 11.79 0.48
CA ARG A 175 13.51 12.59 1.63
C ARG A 175 12.98 11.73 2.77
N ILE A 176 12.17 10.70 2.44
CA ILE A 176 11.63 9.82 3.47
C ILE A 176 12.76 9.05 4.15
N VAL A 177 13.71 8.50 3.39
CA VAL A 177 14.83 7.74 3.94
C VAL A 177 15.69 8.61 4.86
N ASP A 178 16.02 9.82 4.41
CA ASP A 178 16.87 10.75 5.16
C ASP A 178 16.18 11.23 6.45
N TYR A 179 14.97 11.78 6.34
CA TYR A 179 14.30 12.38 7.50
C TYR A 179 13.70 11.34 8.46
N ALA A 180 13.33 10.15 7.99
CA ALA A 180 12.91 9.07 8.88
C ALA A 180 14.11 8.30 9.46
N GLU A 181 15.34 8.61 9.02
CA GLU A 181 16.58 7.99 9.47
C GLU A 181 16.59 6.47 9.26
N ILE A 182 16.08 6.01 8.08
CA ILE A 182 15.98 4.59 7.76
C ILE A 182 17.39 3.99 7.67
N GLU A 183 17.64 2.95 8.45
CA GLU A 183 18.95 2.28 8.54
C GLU A 183 19.02 0.91 7.84
N SER A 184 17.87 0.36 7.52
CA SER A 184 17.77 -0.91 6.78
C SER A 184 16.40 -1.02 6.11
N GLY A 185 16.27 -1.89 5.11
CA GLY A 185 15.00 -1.96 4.40
C GLY A 185 14.77 -3.20 3.56
N LEU A 186 13.55 -3.27 2.99
CA LEU A 186 13.10 -4.34 2.12
C LEU A 186 12.42 -3.76 0.88
N ILE A 187 12.76 -4.30 -0.30
CA ILE A 187 12.09 -3.99 -1.56
C ILE A 187 11.38 -5.24 -2.07
N THR A 188 10.05 -5.16 -2.21
CA THR A 188 9.22 -6.28 -2.64
C THR A 188 9.30 -6.54 -4.14
N ASN A 189 9.02 -5.53 -4.95
CA ASN A 189 9.05 -5.56 -6.42
C ASN A 189 8.98 -4.13 -6.98
N ILE A 190 9.39 -3.95 -8.25
CA ILE A 190 9.22 -2.68 -9.00
C ILE A 190 8.56 -2.99 -10.34
N ASN A 191 7.31 -2.55 -10.50
CA ASN A 191 6.49 -2.72 -11.70
C ASN A 191 5.93 -1.36 -12.16
N PRO A 192 5.44 -1.24 -13.39
CA PRO A 192 4.80 -0.02 -13.87
C PRO A 192 3.65 0.42 -12.97
N ASP A 193 3.73 1.68 -12.52
CA ASP A 193 2.72 2.34 -11.71
C ASP A 193 2.91 3.86 -11.80
N HIS A 194 1.86 4.67 -11.58
CA HIS A 194 1.92 6.14 -11.63
C HIS A 194 2.55 6.72 -12.91
N LEU A 195 2.39 6.07 -14.07
CA LEU A 195 3.05 6.48 -15.32
C LEU A 195 2.52 7.79 -15.89
N ASN A 196 1.32 8.21 -15.53
CA ASN A 196 0.75 9.50 -15.96
C ASN A 196 1.57 10.70 -15.49
N ASP A 197 2.16 10.61 -14.32
CA ASP A 197 2.88 11.71 -13.69
C ASP A 197 4.35 11.75 -14.12
N LEU A 198 4.90 10.59 -14.52
CA LEU A 198 6.34 10.41 -14.76
C LEU A 198 6.74 10.18 -16.21
N GLY A 199 5.82 9.77 -17.08
CA GLY A 199 6.05 9.52 -18.49
C GLY A 199 6.62 8.15 -18.84
N SER A 200 7.55 7.56 -18.10
CA SER A 200 8.10 6.23 -18.39
C SER A 200 8.23 5.34 -17.17
N PHE A 201 8.23 4.03 -17.42
CA PHE A 201 8.50 3.04 -16.35
C PHE A 201 9.87 3.24 -15.72
N MET A 202 10.89 3.59 -16.50
CA MET A 202 12.23 3.77 -15.95
C MET A 202 12.35 5.00 -15.06
N ASP A 203 11.62 6.08 -15.36
CA ASP A 203 11.55 7.25 -14.45
C ASP A 203 10.96 6.84 -13.09
N TYR A 204 9.86 6.09 -13.09
CA TYR A 204 9.28 5.54 -11.87
C TYR A 204 10.24 4.58 -11.14
N ALA A 205 10.91 3.70 -11.88
CA ALA A 205 11.88 2.77 -11.32
C ALA A 205 13.05 3.50 -10.64
N HIS A 206 13.54 4.59 -11.22
CA HIS A 206 14.60 5.40 -10.60
C HIS A 206 14.12 6.12 -9.34
N VAL A 207 12.87 6.64 -9.31
CA VAL A 207 12.32 7.20 -8.06
C VAL A 207 12.26 6.14 -6.95
N LYS A 208 11.86 4.91 -7.27
CA LYS A 208 11.94 3.79 -6.31
C LYS A 208 13.39 3.43 -5.96
N GLY A 209 14.29 3.56 -6.94
CA GLY A 209 15.72 3.30 -6.79
C GLY A 209 16.43 4.25 -5.83
N GLU A 210 15.88 5.45 -5.57
CA GLU A 210 16.38 6.34 -4.50
C GLU A 210 16.50 5.61 -3.17
N PHE A 211 15.63 4.63 -2.90
CA PHE A 211 15.71 3.81 -1.70
C PHE A 211 16.98 2.95 -1.65
N ILE A 212 17.43 2.44 -2.80
CA ILE A 212 18.68 1.68 -2.92
C ILE A 212 19.89 2.61 -2.72
N GLU A 213 19.84 3.79 -3.37
CA GLU A 213 20.90 4.78 -3.33
C GLU A 213 21.15 5.26 -1.89
N GLU A 214 20.09 5.64 -1.16
CA GLU A 214 20.18 6.18 0.20
C GLU A 214 20.50 5.09 1.26
N LEU A 215 20.24 3.82 0.96
CA LEU A 215 20.64 2.70 1.80
C LEU A 215 21.97 2.09 1.40
N ASN A 216 22.73 2.71 0.49
CA ASN A 216 24.05 2.20 0.14
C ASN A 216 24.98 2.16 1.36
N GLY A 217 25.69 1.05 1.55
CA GLY A 217 26.48 0.80 2.74
C GLY A 217 25.71 0.28 3.97
N LYS A 218 24.38 0.18 3.87
CA LYS A 218 23.50 -0.35 4.93
C LYS A 218 22.97 -1.73 4.57
N LYS A 219 22.03 -2.29 5.38
CA LYS A 219 21.41 -3.59 5.11
C LYS A 219 20.17 -3.43 4.22
N LEU A 220 20.10 -4.21 3.14
CA LEU A 220 18.99 -4.21 2.20
C LEU A 220 18.55 -5.63 1.84
N ILE A 221 17.26 -5.92 2.00
CA ILE A 221 16.62 -7.18 1.65
C ILE A 221 15.86 -6.97 0.36
N VAL A 222 16.09 -7.80 -0.67
CA VAL A 222 15.47 -7.60 -1.99
C VAL A 222 14.97 -8.90 -2.60
N ASN A 223 13.91 -8.79 -3.39
CA ASN A 223 13.49 -9.85 -4.28
C ASN A 223 14.49 -9.99 -5.44
N GLY A 224 15.34 -11.00 -5.38
CA GLY A 224 16.37 -11.28 -6.41
C GLY A 224 15.78 -11.72 -7.76
N GLN A 225 14.49 -12.03 -7.82
CA GLN A 225 13.79 -12.40 -9.04
C GLN A 225 13.16 -11.20 -9.76
N ASP A 226 13.31 -9.98 -9.24
CA ASP A 226 12.92 -8.75 -9.95
C ASP A 226 14.11 -8.17 -10.72
N PRO A 227 14.09 -8.19 -12.08
CA PRO A 227 15.19 -7.68 -12.89
C PRO A 227 15.43 -6.17 -12.74
N THR A 228 14.40 -5.40 -12.38
CA THR A 228 14.50 -3.95 -12.21
C THR A 228 15.28 -3.62 -10.93
N ILE A 229 14.97 -4.30 -9.81
CA ILE A 229 15.71 -4.14 -8.55
C ILE A 229 17.18 -4.51 -8.76
N MET A 230 17.46 -5.67 -9.35
CA MET A 230 18.84 -6.13 -9.58
C MET A 230 19.60 -5.24 -10.57
N GLY A 231 18.89 -4.65 -11.52
CA GLY A 231 19.44 -3.66 -12.42
C GLY A 231 19.84 -2.37 -11.71
N LEU A 232 18.99 -1.81 -10.88
CA LEU A 232 19.23 -0.60 -10.10
C LEU A 232 20.35 -0.79 -9.06
N LEU A 233 20.40 -1.95 -8.38
CA LEU A 233 21.53 -2.29 -7.49
C LEU A 233 22.88 -2.21 -8.21
N LYS A 234 22.93 -2.73 -9.43
CA LYS A 234 24.14 -2.67 -10.26
C LYS A 234 24.44 -1.25 -10.72
N GLU A 235 23.42 -0.49 -11.13
CA GLU A 235 23.56 0.89 -11.63
C GLU A 235 24.07 1.82 -10.54
N TYR A 236 23.53 1.73 -9.33
CA TYR A 236 23.97 2.54 -8.19
C TYR A 236 25.23 2.02 -7.51
N GLY A 237 25.74 0.84 -7.92
CA GLY A 237 26.94 0.24 -7.30
C GLY A 237 26.73 -0.03 -5.82
N PHE A 238 25.65 -0.68 -5.46
CA PHE A 238 25.33 -0.97 -4.06
C PHE A 238 26.41 -1.83 -3.40
N GLU A 239 26.98 -1.37 -2.29
CA GLU A 239 28.08 -1.99 -1.54
C GLU A 239 27.69 -2.38 -0.10
N GLY A 240 26.38 -2.29 0.25
CA GLY A 240 25.87 -2.64 1.58
C GLY A 240 25.72 -4.15 1.80
N ASP A 241 25.19 -4.51 2.97
CA ASP A 241 24.83 -5.88 3.32
C ASP A 241 23.53 -6.28 2.58
N LEU A 242 23.71 -6.96 1.43
CA LEU A 242 22.62 -7.34 0.53
C LEU A 242 22.15 -8.77 0.86
N ILE A 243 20.85 -8.91 1.13
CA ILE A 243 20.18 -10.21 1.29
C ILE A 243 19.14 -10.37 0.19
N THR A 244 19.24 -11.45 -0.56
CA THR A 244 18.35 -11.75 -1.68
C THR A 244 17.40 -12.89 -1.35
N PHE A 245 16.15 -12.78 -1.84
CA PHE A 245 15.17 -13.87 -1.72
C PHE A 245 14.42 -14.11 -3.03
N GLY A 246 13.78 -15.28 -3.10
CA GLY A 246 12.97 -15.69 -4.22
C GLY A 246 12.16 -16.93 -3.93
N VAL A 247 11.46 -17.43 -4.95
CA VAL A 247 10.67 -18.66 -4.89
C VAL A 247 11.10 -19.62 -6.01
N ASP A 248 11.04 -20.91 -5.75
CA ASP A 248 11.17 -21.96 -6.76
C ASP A 248 9.77 -22.38 -7.22
N TRP A 249 9.33 -21.77 -8.32
CA TRP A 249 8.04 -22.00 -8.93
C TRP A 249 8.15 -22.04 -10.44
N MET A 250 7.26 -22.80 -11.09
CA MET A 250 7.23 -22.87 -12.54
C MET A 250 6.79 -21.55 -13.16
N PRO A 251 7.55 -20.99 -14.12
CA PRO A 251 7.12 -19.81 -14.86
C PRO A 251 5.80 -20.04 -15.58
N GLU A 252 4.92 -19.06 -15.52
CA GLU A 252 3.59 -19.13 -16.14
C GLU A 252 3.57 -18.52 -17.54
N SER A 253 4.44 -17.56 -17.79
CA SER A 253 4.51 -16.81 -19.05
C SER A 253 5.95 -16.37 -19.37
N VAL A 254 6.13 -15.78 -20.55
CA VAL A 254 7.36 -15.08 -20.92
C VAL A 254 6.97 -13.66 -21.31
N ASN A 255 7.28 -12.73 -20.45
CA ASN A 255 7.01 -11.32 -20.66
C ASN A 255 8.28 -10.55 -21.01
N THR A 256 8.09 -9.37 -21.61
CA THR A 256 9.18 -8.44 -21.92
C THR A 256 9.11 -7.27 -20.96
N LYS A 257 10.24 -6.93 -20.37
CA LYS A 257 10.41 -5.77 -19.48
C LYS A 257 11.53 -4.87 -20.01
N GLU A 258 11.50 -3.60 -19.71
CA GLU A 258 12.65 -2.73 -19.98
C GLU A 258 13.71 -2.95 -18.89
N CYS A 259 14.95 -3.06 -19.30
CA CYS A 259 16.09 -3.15 -18.41
C CYS A 259 16.66 -1.75 -18.17
N VAL A 260 17.21 -1.49 -16.99
CA VAL A 260 17.91 -0.23 -16.66
C VAL A 260 19.01 0.17 -17.66
N CYS A 261 19.54 -0.77 -18.43
CA CYS A 261 20.50 -0.50 -19.51
C CYS A 261 19.85 -0.05 -20.84
N GLY A 262 18.54 0.21 -20.87
CA GLY A 262 17.77 0.61 -22.05
C GLY A 262 17.47 -0.51 -23.06
N ARG A 263 17.69 -1.78 -22.71
CA ARG A 263 17.39 -2.93 -23.57
C ARG A 263 16.15 -3.66 -23.08
N GLU A 264 15.47 -4.32 -24.00
CA GLU A 264 14.45 -5.29 -23.63
C GLU A 264 15.05 -6.54 -22.99
N ILE A 265 14.46 -7.00 -21.91
CA ILE A 265 14.80 -8.22 -21.20
C ILE A 265 13.58 -9.15 -21.17
N LYS A 266 13.76 -10.40 -21.56
CA LYS A 266 12.75 -11.42 -21.42
C LYS A 266 12.79 -12.02 -20.03
N VAL A 267 11.67 -11.99 -19.35
CA VAL A 267 11.46 -12.60 -18.04
C VAL A 267 10.58 -13.84 -18.22
N LYS A 268 11.09 -15.01 -17.85
CA LYS A 268 10.26 -16.20 -17.62
C LYS A 268 9.53 -15.93 -16.30
N GLU A 269 8.35 -15.37 -16.42
CA GLU A 269 7.62 -14.80 -15.30
C GLU A 269 7.00 -15.88 -14.42
N ILE A 270 7.27 -15.75 -13.13
CA ILE A 270 6.60 -16.51 -12.08
C ILE A 270 5.39 -15.72 -11.61
N ILE A 271 5.56 -14.43 -11.32
CA ILE A 271 4.47 -13.54 -10.90
C ILE A 271 4.91 -12.06 -11.02
N SER A 272 4.01 -11.20 -11.47
CA SER A 272 4.18 -9.73 -11.43
C SER A 272 5.54 -9.23 -11.94
N GLY A 273 5.97 -9.68 -13.11
CA GLY A 273 7.25 -9.27 -13.69
C GLY A 273 8.49 -9.81 -12.99
N CYS A 274 8.32 -10.69 -11.98
CA CYS A 274 9.40 -11.38 -11.28
C CYS A 274 9.55 -12.82 -11.79
N GLY A 275 10.78 -13.32 -11.89
CA GLY A 275 11.05 -14.68 -12.35
C GLY A 275 12.49 -14.89 -12.78
N TYR A 276 12.69 -15.70 -13.81
CA TYR A 276 14.03 -16.00 -14.35
C TYR A 276 14.33 -15.12 -15.56
N TYR A 277 15.45 -14.41 -15.51
CA TYR A 277 15.83 -13.46 -16.53
C TYR A 277 17.32 -13.44 -16.82
N PHE A 278 17.68 -12.92 -17.99
CA PHE A 278 19.04 -12.65 -18.40
C PHE A 278 19.07 -11.42 -19.32
N CYS A 279 19.94 -10.48 -19.03
CA CYS A 279 20.22 -9.35 -19.89
C CYS A 279 21.69 -9.34 -20.35
N ARG A 280 21.94 -8.94 -21.61
CA ARG A 280 23.30 -8.81 -22.15
C ARG A 280 24.16 -7.77 -21.43
N CYS A 281 23.59 -6.92 -20.58
CA CYS A 281 24.34 -6.02 -19.71
C CYS A 281 24.97 -6.76 -18.50
N GLY A 282 24.67 -8.06 -18.33
CA GLY A 282 25.23 -8.91 -17.30
C GLY A 282 24.35 -9.06 -16.06
N ILE A 283 23.13 -8.49 -16.01
CA ILE A 283 22.17 -8.85 -14.96
C ILE A 283 21.49 -10.17 -15.30
N THR A 284 21.34 -11.01 -14.30
CA THR A 284 20.67 -12.31 -14.38
C THR A 284 20.03 -12.60 -13.05
N THR A 285 19.04 -13.48 -13.03
CA THR A 285 18.48 -13.99 -11.77
C THR A 285 19.62 -14.60 -10.94
N PRO A 286 19.89 -14.07 -9.74
CA PRO A 286 20.94 -14.58 -8.88
C PRO A 286 20.57 -15.94 -8.26
N GLN A 287 21.56 -16.65 -7.76
CA GLN A 287 21.32 -17.62 -6.71
C GLN A 287 21.01 -16.84 -5.44
N VAL A 288 19.76 -16.91 -4.98
CA VAL A 288 19.31 -16.13 -3.82
C VAL A 288 19.75 -16.76 -2.50
N ASP A 289 19.86 -15.94 -1.44
CA ASP A 289 20.25 -16.40 -0.11
C ASP A 289 19.11 -17.16 0.60
N TYR A 290 17.87 -16.76 0.33
CA TYR A 290 16.67 -17.39 0.86
C TYR A 290 15.74 -17.80 -0.29
N ILE A 291 15.33 -19.06 -0.32
CA ILE A 291 14.45 -19.57 -1.37
C ILE A 291 13.29 -20.38 -0.81
N ALA A 292 12.07 -19.99 -1.16
CA ALA A 292 10.87 -20.77 -0.88
C ALA A 292 10.70 -21.88 -1.93
N THR A 293 10.53 -23.11 -1.47
CA THR A 293 10.38 -24.32 -2.30
C THR A 293 9.19 -25.16 -1.83
N ASN A 294 8.82 -26.21 -2.55
CA ASN A 294 7.73 -27.11 -2.16
C ASN A 294 6.43 -26.36 -1.79
N ILE A 295 6.11 -25.32 -2.58
CA ILE A 295 4.98 -24.43 -2.30
C ILE A 295 3.67 -25.17 -2.56
N ASP A 296 2.83 -25.28 -1.53
CA ASP A 296 1.47 -25.81 -1.60
C ASP A 296 0.46 -24.66 -1.33
N LEU A 297 -0.04 -24.05 -2.39
CA LEU A 297 -0.98 -22.93 -2.29
C LEU A 297 -2.32 -23.34 -1.68
N LYS A 298 -2.73 -24.60 -1.84
CA LYS A 298 -3.99 -25.11 -1.30
C LYS A 298 -3.92 -25.26 0.22
N ASN A 299 -2.81 -25.78 0.71
CA ASN A 299 -2.55 -25.95 2.14
C ASN A 299 -1.84 -24.73 2.75
N ARG A 300 -1.52 -23.70 1.94
CA ARG A 300 -0.86 -22.44 2.35
C ARG A 300 0.47 -22.71 3.08
N SER A 301 1.29 -23.62 2.55
CA SER A 301 2.55 -24.00 3.15
C SER A 301 3.69 -24.02 2.13
N PHE A 302 4.89 -23.84 2.62
CA PHE A 302 6.11 -23.97 1.82
C PHE A 302 7.33 -24.26 2.71
N ASP A 303 8.39 -24.74 2.08
CA ASP A 303 9.70 -24.88 2.70
C ASP A 303 10.54 -23.64 2.43
N LEU A 304 11.07 -22.98 3.44
CA LEU A 304 12.02 -21.87 3.28
C LEU A 304 13.45 -22.35 3.59
N HIS A 305 14.29 -22.38 2.57
CA HIS A 305 15.73 -22.59 2.75
C HIS A 305 16.38 -21.24 3.09
N THR A 306 16.98 -21.17 4.25
CA THR A 306 17.82 -20.07 4.72
C THR A 306 19.30 -20.42 4.49
N PRO A 307 20.25 -19.51 4.69
CA PRO A 307 21.69 -19.85 4.62
C PRO A 307 22.13 -20.98 5.57
N ASN A 308 21.41 -21.20 6.68
CA ASN A 308 21.84 -22.07 7.73
C ASN A 308 20.95 -23.31 7.96
N GLU A 309 19.66 -23.20 7.63
CA GLU A 309 18.69 -24.24 7.93
C GLU A 309 17.48 -24.21 6.97
N LYS A 310 16.65 -25.23 7.05
CA LYS A 310 15.39 -25.32 6.33
C LYS A 310 14.24 -25.17 7.33
N LEU A 311 13.30 -24.29 7.03
CA LEU A 311 12.10 -24.04 7.82
C LEU A 311 10.86 -24.56 7.09
N GLU A 312 9.94 -25.16 7.82
CA GLU A 312 8.60 -25.45 7.33
C GLU A 312 7.69 -24.27 7.69
N VAL A 313 7.15 -23.60 6.68
CA VAL A 313 6.34 -22.40 6.87
C VAL A 313 4.87 -22.71 6.59
N GLN A 314 4.03 -22.49 7.59
CA GLN A 314 2.58 -22.44 7.46
C GLN A 314 2.15 -20.99 7.47
N MET A 315 1.34 -20.56 6.50
CA MET A 315 0.78 -19.22 6.47
C MET A 315 -0.76 -19.28 6.44
N ALA A 316 -1.42 -18.21 6.90
CA ALA A 316 -2.89 -18.13 6.84
C ALA A 316 -3.39 -17.38 5.60
N MET A 317 -2.53 -16.64 4.90
CA MET A 317 -2.84 -15.92 3.68
C MET A 317 -2.80 -16.81 2.44
N ASP A 318 -3.62 -16.49 1.46
CA ASP A 318 -3.68 -17.15 0.17
C ASP A 318 -2.76 -16.48 -0.88
N GLY A 319 -2.37 -17.27 -1.88
CA GLY A 319 -1.74 -16.76 -3.09
C GLY A 319 -0.20 -16.75 -3.09
N LEU A 320 0.37 -16.95 -4.28
CA LEU A 320 1.82 -17.02 -4.50
C LEU A 320 2.54 -15.70 -4.16
N HIS A 321 1.88 -14.55 -4.40
CA HIS A 321 2.42 -13.23 -4.03
C HIS A 321 2.65 -13.10 -2.51
N ASN A 322 1.82 -13.77 -1.70
CA ASN A 322 2.02 -13.78 -0.25
C ASN A 322 3.16 -14.71 0.19
N VAL A 323 3.53 -15.71 -0.60
CA VAL A 323 4.77 -16.47 -0.35
C VAL A 323 5.99 -15.55 -0.46
N TYR A 324 6.05 -14.65 -1.47
CA TYR A 324 7.10 -13.63 -1.57
C TYR A 324 7.07 -12.66 -0.39
N ASN A 325 5.89 -12.11 -0.05
CA ASN A 325 5.73 -11.17 1.05
C ASN A 325 6.18 -11.78 2.39
N VAL A 326 5.70 -13.00 2.70
CA VAL A 326 6.04 -13.73 3.93
C VAL A 326 7.53 -14.07 3.98
N THR A 327 8.12 -14.49 2.87
CA THR A 327 9.56 -14.76 2.80
C THR A 327 10.37 -13.51 3.16
N GLY A 328 10.06 -12.36 2.53
CA GLY A 328 10.72 -11.10 2.86
C GLY A 328 10.54 -10.67 4.32
N VAL A 329 9.35 -10.90 4.89
CA VAL A 329 9.06 -10.57 6.31
C VAL A 329 9.81 -11.48 7.26
N ILE A 330 9.89 -12.79 7.00
CA ILE A 330 10.66 -13.72 7.85
C ILE A 330 12.11 -13.28 7.93
N ILE A 331 12.70 -12.90 6.79
CA ILE A 331 14.06 -12.38 6.74
C ILE A 331 14.19 -11.08 7.54
N ALA A 332 13.28 -10.12 7.30
CA ALA A 332 13.30 -8.84 7.99
C ALA A 332 13.13 -8.99 9.51
N ALA A 333 12.23 -9.86 9.97
CA ALA A 333 12.04 -10.12 11.39
C ALA A 333 13.27 -10.78 12.03
N HIS A 334 13.92 -11.72 11.33
CA HIS A 334 15.14 -12.35 11.82
C HIS A 334 16.32 -11.36 11.81
N GLU A 335 16.52 -10.64 10.72
CA GLU A 335 17.69 -9.78 10.48
C GLU A 335 17.62 -8.42 11.15
N PHE A 336 16.44 -7.84 11.30
CA PHE A 336 16.25 -6.52 11.91
C PHE A 336 15.75 -6.63 13.36
N LEU A 337 14.65 -7.37 13.63
CA LEU A 337 14.10 -7.52 14.98
C LEU A 337 14.91 -8.51 15.83
N LYS A 338 15.84 -9.27 15.24
CA LYS A 338 16.66 -10.30 15.89
C LYS A 338 15.84 -11.41 16.57
N LEU A 339 14.66 -11.68 16.03
CA LEU A 339 13.80 -12.75 16.54
C LEU A 339 14.23 -14.12 16.01
N PRO A 340 14.11 -15.18 16.82
CA PRO A 340 14.28 -16.55 16.37
C PRO A 340 13.12 -16.97 15.44
N TYR A 341 13.39 -17.90 14.53
CA TYR A 341 12.41 -18.28 13.48
C TYR A 341 11.11 -18.86 14.06
N ASP A 342 11.18 -19.67 15.12
CA ASP A 342 10.00 -20.25 15.78
C ASP A 342 9.00 -19.16 16.19
N LYS A 343 9.48 -18.07 16.77
CA LYS A 343 8.64 -16.92 17.18
C LYS A 343 8.04 -16.16 15.99
N ILE A 344 8.80 -16.03 14.93
CA ILE A 344 8.31 -15.40 13.69
C ILE A 344 7.20 -16.24 13.07
N LEU A 345 7.41 -17.55 12.98
CA LEU A 345 6.48 -18.48 12.35
C LEU A 345 5.15 -18.63 13.12
N GLU A 346 5.15 -18.49 14.46
CA GLU A 346 3.92 -18.44 15.27
C GLU A 346 2.95 -17.35 14.78
N THR A 347 3.44 -16.13 14.52
CA THR A 347 2.61 -15.03 14.00
C THR A 347 2.24 -15.23 12.52
N VAL A 348 3.19 -15.68 11.69
CA VAL A 348 2.95 -15.96 10.27
C VAL A 348 1.79 -16.94 10.07
N ALA A 349 1.73 -17.99 10.90
CA ALA A 349 0.69 -19.02 10.83
C ALA A 349 -0.73 -18.51 11.16
N THR A 350 -0.84 -17.37 11.83
CA THR A 350 -2.12 -16.81 12.28
C THR A 350 -2.52 -15.51 11.59
N PHE A 351 -1.62 -14.88 10.85
CA PHE A 351 -1.89 -13.62 10.17
C PHE A 351 -2.71 -13.82 8.89
N THR A 352 -3.97 -13.46 8.93
CA THR A 352 -4.94 -13.68 7.84
C THR A 352 -4.89 -12.63 6.73
N GLY A 353 -4.01 -11.63 6.83
CA GLY A 353 -3.87 -10.56 5.84
C GLY A 353 -4.26 -9.19 6.37
N VAL A 354 -4.36 -8.24 5.48
CA VAL A 354 -4.71 -6.84 5.75
C VAL A 354 -6.07 -6.55 5.14
N GLU A 355 -6.84 -5.71 5.80
CA GLU A 355 -8.14 -5.26 5.31
C GLU A 355 -8.02 -4.67 3.89
N GLY A 356 -8.94 -5.06 3.00
CA GLY A 356 -8.90 -4.68 1.59
C GLY A 356 -7.79 -5.35 0.77
N ARG A 357 -7.23 -6.48 1.21
CA ARG A 357 -6.23 -7.28 0.47
C ARG A 357 -6.66 -8.74 0.43
N MET A 358 -7.23 -9.19 -0.68
CA MET A 358 -7.90 -10.49 -0.82
C MET A 358 -8.83 -10.80 0.36
N GLU A 359 -9.50 -9.77 0.88
CA GLU A 359 -10.32 -9.87 2.07
C GLU A 359 -11.71 -10.44 1.73
N LYS A 360 -12.08 -11.55 2.38
CA LYS A 360 -13.46 -12.04 2.34
C LYS A 360 -14.31 -11.19 3.27
N VAL A 361 -15.19 -10.35 2.69
CA VAL A 361 -16.01 -9.40 3.45
C VAL A 361 -17.41 -9.92 3.76
N ALA A 362 -17.95 -10.85 2.93
CA ALA A 362 -19.31 -11.34 3.12
C ALA A 362 -19.57 -12.69 2.45
N ASN A 363 -20.70 -13.27 2.84
CA ASN A 363 -21.46 -14.24 2.06
C ASN A 363 -22.92 -13.76 2.02
N ILE A 364 -23.43 -13.43 0.84
CA ILE A 364 -24.78 -12.92 0.64
C ILE A 364 -25.52 -13.85 -0.33
N GLY A 365 -26.57 -14.50 0.14
CA GLY A 365 -27.36 -15.43 -0.68
C GLY A 365 -26.60 -16.62 -1.23
N GLY A 366 -25.54 -17.06 -0.54
CA GLY A 366 -24.66 -18.15 -0.96
C GLY A 366 -23.44 -17.69 -1.77
N LYS A 367 -23.37 -16.41 -2.17
CA LYS A 367 -22.26 -15.85 -2.93
C LYS A 367 -21.20 -15.27 -1.99
N GLU A 368 -19.97 -15.70 -2.16
CA GLU A 368 -18.81 -15.17 -1.43
C GLU A 368 -18.33 -13.87 -2.06
N ILE A 369 -18.10 -12.84 -1.26
CA ILE A 369 -17.65 -11.52 -1.72
C ILE A 369 -16.27 -11.24 -1.15
N TYR A 370 -15.31 -11.01 -2.04
CA TYR A 370 -13.96 -10.59 -1.72
C TYR A 370 -13.69 -9.18 -2.22
N VAL A 371 -12.84 -8.47 -1.50
CA VAL A 371 -12.41 -7.12 -1.85
C VAL A 371 -10.88 -7.08 -1.94
N ASP A 372 -10.35 -6.43 -2.97
CA ASP A 372 -8.92 -6.16 -3.11
C ASP A 372 -8.65 -4.73 -3.62
N TYR A 373 -7.61 -4.11 -3.10
CA TYR A 373 -7.20 -2.75 -3.43
C TYR A 373 -6.28 -2.66 -4.66
N ALA A 374 -6.01 -3.76 -5.36
CA ALA A 374 -5.14 -3.72 -6.54
C ALA A 374 -5.71 -2.76 -7.60
N HIS A 375 -4.87 -1.83 -8.06
CA HIS A 375 -5.26 -0.71 -8.92
C HIS A 375 -4.25 -0.45 -10.06
N ASN A 376 -3.19 -1.24 -10.15
CA ASN A 376 -2.25 -1.22 -11.26
C ASN A 376 -2.28 -2.55 -12.05
N PRO A 377 -1.85 -2.57 -13.32
CA PRO A 377 -1.98 -3.76 -14.17
C PRO A 377 -1.38 -5.03 -13.54
N ALA A 378 -0.15 -4.96 -13.02
CA ALA A 378 0.53 -6.11 -12.43
C ALA A 378 -0.17 -6.63 -11.17
N GLY A 379 -0.66 -5.72 -10.31
CA GLY A 379 -1.44 -6.08 -9.12
C GLY A 379 -2.75 -6.76 -9.48
N VAL A 380 -3.52 -6.17 -10.40
CA VAL A 380 -4.81 -6.72 -10.86
C VAL A 380 -4.64 -8.07 -11.53
N GLN A 381 -3.66 -8.20 -12.45
CA GLN A 381 -3.32 -9.48 -13.08
C GLN A 381 -3.03 -10.55 -12.01
N THR A 382 -2.20 -10.21 -11.04
CA THR A 382 -1.82 -11.12 -9.95
C THR A 382 -3.04 -11.60 -9.19
N ILE A 383 -3.87 -10.69 -8.73
CA ILE A 383 -5.03 -11.00 -7.89
C ILE A 383 -6.08 -11.80 -8.67
N LEU A 384 -6.49 -11.33 -9.86
CA LEU A 384 -7.54 -12.01 -10.63
C LEU A 384 -7.09 -13.39 -11.13
N SER A 385 -5.83 -13.54 -11.55
CA SER A 385 -5.30 -14.87 -11.92
C SER A 385 -5.27 -15.84 -10.73
N GLN A 386 -4.98 -15.36 -9.51
CA GLN A 386 -5.03 -16.18 -8.30
C GLN A 386 -6.46 -16.61 -7.96
N PHE A 387 -7.44 -15.68 -8.03
CA PHE A 387 -8.84 -16.05 -7.82
C PHE A 387 -9.32 -17.08 -8.82
N ASN A 388 -9.01 -16.91 -10.11
CA ASN A 388 -9.37 -17.87 -11.15
C ASN A 388 -8.76 -19.26 -10.89
N LYS A 389 -7.48 -19.34 -10.49
CA LYS A 389 -6.80 -20.61 -10.18
C LYS A 389 -7.32 -21.29 -8.92
N LEU A 390 -7.63 -20.53 -7.88
CA LEU A 390 -8.05 -21.08 -6.58
C LEU A 390 -9.54 -21.46 -6.56
N PHE A 391 -10.38 -20.67 -7.22
CA PHE A 391 -11.84 -20.76 -7.07
C PHE A 391 -12.59 -21.00 -8.39
N GLY A 392 -11.94 -20.81 -9.55
CA GLY A 392 -12.58 -20.94 -10.87
C GLY A 392 -13.35 -19.68 -11.29
N ASP A 393 -14.53 -19.82 -11.87
CA ASP A 393 -15.34 -18.73 -12.39
C ASP A 393 -15.82 -17.76 -11.30
N PHE A 394 -15.71 -16.46 -11.57
CA PHE A 394 -16.20 -15.39 -10.68
C PHE A 394 -16.69 -14.17 -11.47
N THR A 395 -17.44 -13.31 -10.79
CA THR A 395 -17.83 -11.99 -11.29
C THR A 395 -16.87 -10.96 -10.73
N CYS A 396 -16.25 -10.16 -11.61
CA CYS A 396 -15.36 -9.06 -11.24
C CYS A 396 -16.12 -7.73 -11.21
N VAL A 397 -16.22 -7.08 -10.06
CA VAL A 397 -16.66 -5.68 -9.94
C VAL A 397 -15.43 -4.80 -9.94
N ILE A 398 -15.25 -4.00 -11.01
CA ILE A 398 -13.98 -3.29 -11.23
C ILE A 398 -14.13 -1.77 -11.19
N THR A 399 -13.23 -1.14 -10.44
CA THR A 399 -13.06 0.31 -10.47
C THR A 399 -11.65 0.66 -10.91
N VAL A 400 -11.52 1.69 -11.75
CA VAL A 400 -10.25 2.30 -12.15
C VAL A 400 -10.36 3.82 -11.98
N SER A 401 -9.24 4.49 -11.68
CA SER A 401 -9.21 5.91 -11.34
C SER A 401 -8.26 6.74 -12.21
N SER A 402 -7.66 6.13 -13.21
CA SER A 402 -6.67 6.72 -14.12
C SER A 402 -5.29 7.00 -13.50
N GLU A 403 -4.99 6.48 -12.33
CA GLU A 403 -3.63 6.58 -11.75
C GLU A 403 -2.59 5.85 -12.60
N SER A 404 -2.95 4.69 -13.17
CA SER A 404 -2.09 3.94 -14.09
C SER A 404 -2.09 4.48 -15.53
N GLY A 405 -2.80 5.56 -15.81
CA GLY A 405 -3.02 6.09 -17.15
C GLY A 405 -4.10 5.36 -17.92
N HIS A 406 -4.55 5.98 -19.01
CA HIS A 406 -5.58 5.36 -19.85
C HIS A 406 -5.15 3.98 -20.37
N ASP A 407 -3.90 3.83 -20.81
CA ASP A 407 -3.39 2.55 -21.31
C ASP A 407 -3.29 1.51 -20.18
N GLY A 408 -2.86 1.92 -18.98
CA GLY A 408 -2.85 1.08 -17.79
C GLY A 408 -4.25 0.66 -17.35
N ASP A 409 -5.21 1.57 -17.36
CA ASP A 409 -6.62 1.26 -17.06
C ASP A 409 -7.23 0.27 -18.07
N VAL A 410 -6.88 0.42 -19.38
CA VAL A 410 -7.29 -0.54 -20.42
C VAL A 410 -6.65 -1.90 -20.19
N GLU A 411 -5.39 -1.96 -19.75
CA GLU A 411 -4.70 -3.21 -19.42
C GLU A 411 -5.33 -3.87 -18.19
N ILE A 412 -5.64 -3.12 -17.13
CA ILE A 412 -6.41 -3.58 -15.97
C ILE A 412 -7.73 -4.22 -16.40
N PHE A 413 -8.48 -3.54 -17.28
CA PHE A 413 -9.75 -4.05 -17.78
C PHE A 413 -9.58 -5.32 -18.64
N ASN A 414 -8.49 -5.42 -19.42
CA ASN A 414 -8.15 -6.62 -20.20
C ASN A 414 -7.89 -7.83 -19.29
N HIS A 415 -7.20 -7.64 -18.16
CA HIS A 415 -7.01 -8.71 -17.18
C HIS A 415 -8.34 -9.16 -16.55
N ALA A 416 -9.29 -8.24 -16.32
CA ALA A 416 -10.61 -8.64 -15.89
C ALA A 416 -11.32 -9.49 -16.95
N LEU A 417 -11.21 -9.15 -18.25
CA LEU A 417 -11.76 -9.96 -19.36
C LEU A 417 -11.09 -11.33 -19.49
N GLU A 418 -9.82 -11.44 -19.17
CA GLU A 418 -9.04 -12.66 -19.27
C GLU A 418 -9.40 -13.67 -18.17
N PHE A 419 -9.57 -13.21 -16.93
CA PHE A 419 -9.65 -14.08 -15.75
C PHE A 419 -11.04 -14.26 -15.17
N SER A 420 -11.98 -13.34 -15.40
CA SER A 420 -13.33 -13.43 -14.85
C SER A 420 -14.36 -13.87 -15.89
N LYS A 421 -15.45 -14.48 -15.41
CA LYS A 421 -16.58 -14.86 -16.26
C LYS A 421 -17.44 -13.65 -16.62
N TYR A 422 -17.69 -12.77 -15.66
CA TYR A 422 -18.42 -11.51 -15.86
C TYR A 422 -17.65 -10.33 -15.29
N ILE A 423 -17.83 -9.17 -15.91
CA ILE A 423 -17.27 -7.90 -15.47
C ILE A 423 -18.40 -6.92 -15.24
N VAL A 424 -18.38 -6.27 -14.09
CA VAL A 424 -19.27 -5.15 -13.75
C VAL A 424 -18.41 -3.90 -13.54
N PRO A 425 -18.38 -2.96 -14.50
CA PRO A 425 -17.64 -1.72 -14.35
C PRO A 425 -18.36 -0.79 -13.38
N ALA A 426 -17.71 -0.45 -12.26
CA ALA A 426 -18.27 0.28 -11.13
C ALA A 426 -17.60 1.65 -10.87
N SER A 427 -17.02 2.27 -11.91
CA SER A 427 -16.52 3.64 -11.89
C SER A 427 -16.71 4.29 -13.26
N VAL A 428 -16.77 5.63 -13.32
CA VAL A 428 -16.88 6.37 -14.60
C VAL A 428 -15.81 5.96 -15.60
N ALA A 429 -14.55 5.79 -15.14
CA ALA A 429 -13.44 5.40 -16.01
C ALA A 429 -13.61 3.96 -16.52
N SER A 430 -13.97 2.99 -15.66
CA SER A 430 -14.19 1.60 -16.08
C SER A 430 -15.39 1.46 -17.03
N GLN A 431 -16.48 2.21 -16.82
CA GLN A 431 -17.64 2.24 -17.69
C GLN A 431 -17.29 2.80 -19.08
N LYS A 432 -16.44 3.82 -19.14
CA LYS A 432 -15.95 4.37 -20.42
C LYS A 432 -15.16 3.33 -21.20
N ILE A 433 -14.23 2.63 -20.56
CA ILE A 433 -13.45 1.56 -21.20
C ILE A 433 -14.37 0.43 -21.68
N ALA A 434 -15.33 0.03 -20.85
CA ALA A 434 -16.34 -0.99 -21.22
C ALA A 434 -17.10 -0.56 -22.48
N SER A 435 -17.58 0.70 -22.55
CA SER A 435 -18.27 1.22 -23.73
C SER A 435 -17.41 1.22 -24.99
N GLU A 436 -16.13 1.62 -24.87
CA GLU A 436 -15.17 1.58 -26.00
C GLU A 436 -14.92 0.14 -26.48
N LYS A 437 -14.87 -0.82 -25.56
CA LYS A 437 -14.71 -2.24 -25.88
C LYS A 437 -15.94 -2.80 -26.60
N LEU A 438 -17.14 -2.52 -26.08
CA LEU A 438 -18.40 -2.95 -26.71
C LEU A 438 -18.63 -2.35 -28.09
N GLN A 439 -18.19 -1.10 -28.33
CA GLN A 439 -18.22 -0.48 -29.66
C GLN A 439 -17.31 -1.20 -30.65
N LYS A 440 -16.15 -1.71 -30.20
CA LYS A 440 -15.18 -2.44 -31.03
C LYS A 440 -15.59 -3.90 -31.23
N ASP A 441 -16.14 -4.53 -30.19
CA ASP A 441 -16.57 -5.92 -30.19
C ASP A 441 -17.91 -6.07 -29.42
N PRO A 442 -19.06 -6.02 -30.13
CA PRO A 442 -20.37 -6.19 -29.50
C PRO A 442 -20.63 -7.54 -28.86
N SER A 443 -19.83 -8.58 -29.20
CA SER A 443 -19.98 -9.93 -28.59
C SER A 443 -19.61 -9.95 -27.11
N LEU A 444 -18.89 -8.94 -26.62
CA LEU A 444 -18.56 -8.80 -25.21
C LEU A 444 -19.77 -8.43 -24.33
N SER A 445 -20.93 -8.09 -24.91
CA SER A 445 -22.15 -7.74 -24.15
C SER A 445 -22.66 -8.87 -23.25
N ASP A 446 -22.30 -10.12 -23.56
CA ASP A 446 -22.68 -11.28 -22.73
C ASP A 446 -21.79 -11.41 -21.46
N PHE A 447 -20.67 -10.71 -21.42
CA PHE A 447 -19.65 -10.77 -20.35
C PHE A 447 -19.51 -9.46 -19.57
N ILE A 448 -19.76 -8.31 -20.20
CA ILE A 448 -19.69 -7.00 -19.59
C ILE A 448 -21.10 -6.56 -19.23
N LEU A 449 -21.40 -6.52 -17.92
CA LEU A 449 -22.73 -6.27 -17.39
C LEU A 449 -22.79 -4.85 -16.83
N PHE A 450 -23.44 -3.92 -17.52
CA PHE A 450 -23.80 -2.62 -16.98
C PHE A 450 -24.89 -1.96 -17.82
N ASN A 451 -25.73 -1.18 -17.17
CA ASN A 451 -26.71 -0.35 -17.84
C ASN A 451 -26.03 0.93 -18.35
N HIS A 452 -26.13 1.20 -19.65
CA HIS A 452 -25.59 2.41 -20.26
C HIS A 452 -26.13 3.65 -19.52
N VAL A 453 -25.25 4.40 -18.90
CA VAL A 453 -25.59 5.73 -18.38
C VAL A 453 -25.23 6.73 -19.45
N ASP A 454 -26.24 7.33 -20.07
CA ASP A 454 -26.09 8.36 -21.11
C ASP A 454 -25.41 9.68 -20.61
N ASP A 455 -25.03 9.75 -19.33
CA ASP A 455 -24.59 10.97 -18.65
C ASP A 455 -23.10 10.99 -18.22
N PHE A 456 -22.20 10.37 -18.98
CA PHE A 456 -20.75 10.42 -18.71
C PHE A 456 -20.17 11.85 -18.63
N VAL A 457 -20.85 12.84 -19.15
CA VAL A 457 -20.31 14.21 -19.34
C VAL A 457 -20.51 15.10 -18.11
N LYS A 458 -21.27 14.71 -17.10
CA LYS A 458 -21.67 15.61 -16.00
C LYS A 458 -20.96 15.38 -14.65
N LYS A 459 -20.30 14.26 -14.45
CA LYS A 459 -19.59 13.98 -13.20
C LYS A 459 -18.09 14.22 -13.39
N GLY A 460 -17.59 15.35 -12.93
CA GLY A 460 -16.20 15.82 -13.09
C GLY A 460 -15.13 15.04 -12.30
N THR A 461 -15.38 13.77 -11.91
CA THR A 461 -14.42 12.89 -11.24
C THR A 461 -14.35 11.56 -11.96
N LEU A 462 -13.13 11.07 -12.23
CA LEU A 462 -12.88 9.77 -12.86
C LEU A 462 -13.02 8.61 -11.86
N GLY A 463 -13.03 8.88 -10.56
CA GLY A 463 -13.13 7.90 -9.50
C GLY A 463 -14.54 7.30 -9.35
N ALA A 464 -14.65 6.26 -8.51
CA ALA A 464 -15.90 5.59 -8.19
C ALA A 464 -16.69 6.35 -7.12
N SER A 465 -17.95 6.66 -7.39
CA SER A 465 -18.89 7.11 -6.37
C SER A 465 -19.43 5.93 -5.55
N TYR A 466 -19.95 6.21 -4.35
CA TYR A 466 -20.59 5.20 -3.53
C TYR A 466 -21.73 4.48 -4.26
N ASP A 467 -22.60 5.25 -4.94
CA ASP A 467 -23.77 4.71 -5.65
C ASP A 467 -23.36 3.81 -6.82
N GLU A 468 -22.31 4.17 -7.59
CA GLU A 468 -21.80 3.32 -8.68
C GLU A 468 -21.26 1.99 -8.17
N VAL A 469 -20.57 2.01 -7.03
CA VAL A 469 -20.05 0.80 -6.37
C VAL A 469 -21.19 -0.06 -5.86
N LEU A 470 -22.18 0.55 -5.20
CA LEU A 470 -23.36 -0.15 -4.66
C LEU A 470 -24.15 -0.84 -5.77
N ASP A 471 -24.44 -0.11 -6.87
CA ASP A 471 -25.14 -0.66 -8.02
C ASP A 471 -24.34 -1.78 -8.68
N GLY A 472 -23.02 -1.62 -8.80
CA GLY A 472 -22.13 -2.65 -9.34
C GLY A 472 -22.13 -3.95 -8.51
N ILE A 473 -22.15 -3.86 -7.17
CA ILE A 473 -22.24 -5.04 -6.31
C ILE A 473 -23.63 -5.68 -6.43
N LYS A 474 -24.71 -4.89 -6.48
CA LYS A 474 -26.08 -5.40 -6.68
C LYS A 474 -26.19 -6.15 -8.01
N GLU A 475 -25.67 -5.61 -9.11
CA GLU A 475 -25.61 -6.28 -10.41
C GLU A 475 -24.83 -7.58 -10.36
N ALA A 476 -23.65 -7.60 -9.70
CA ALA A 476 -22.85 -8.81 -9.55
C ALA A 476 -23.56 -9.92 -8.75
N LEU A 477 -24.42 -9.55 -7.81
CA LEU A 477 -25.23 -10.50 -7.04
C LEU A 477 -26.27 -11.23 -7.88
N GLU A 478 -26.68 -10.69 -9.04
CA GLU A 478 -27.65 -11.31 -9.96
C GLU A 478 -27.02 -12.31 -10.93
N THR A 479 -25.66 -12.38 -11.04
CA THR A 479 -24.95 -13.31 -11.91
C THR A 479 -25.09 -14.76 -11.41
N ASP A 480 -24.69 -15.75 -12.22
CA ASP A 480 -24.68 -17.16 -11.86
C ASP A 480 -23.38 -17.63 -11.17
N CYS A 481 -22.44 -16.72 -10.89
CA CYS A 481 -21.22 -17.04 -10.14
C CYS A 481 -21.46 -17.05 -8.63
N ASP A 482 -20.86 -18.02 -7.94
CA ASP A 482 -20.89 -18.11 -6.48
C ASP A 482 -19.84 -17.22 -5.80
N LEU A 483 -18.93 -16.64 -6.60
CA LEU A 483 -17.86 -15.77 -6.15
C LEU A 483 -17.92 -14.41 -6.84
N ILE A 484 -17.78 -13.34 -6.03
CA ILE A 484 -17.68 -11.96 -6.49
C ILE A 484 -16.35 -11.40 -5.98
N VAL A 485 -15.56 -10.82 -6.87
CA VAL A 485 -14.31 -10.14 -6.56
C VAL A 485 -14.45 -8.66 -6.90
N ALA A 486 -14.49 -7.80 -5.90
CA ALA A 486 -14.52 -6.36 -6.07
C ALA A 486 -13.08 -5.81 -5.97
N ILE A 487 -12.59 -5.19 -7.06
CA ILE A 487 -11.19 -4.80 -7.18
C ILE A 487 -11.02 -3.34 -7.61
N GLY A 488 -10.03 -2.67 -7.03
CA GLY A 488 -9.65 -1.30 -7.33
C GLY A 488 -9.58 -0.39 -6.12
N GLU A 489 -9.33 0.89 -6.33
CA GLU A 489 -9.12 1.88 -5.26
C GLU A 489 -10.34 2.15 -4.38
N ALA A 490 -11.52 1.78 -4.83
CA ALA A 490 -12.76 1.92 -4.06
C ALA A 490 -12.94 0.83 -2.98
N ALA A 491 -11.89 0.13 -2.57
CA ALA A 491 -11.98 -0.99 -1.61
C ALA A 491 -12.74 -0.65 -0.32
N THR A 492 -12.57 0.55 0.22
CA THR A 492 -13.33 1.02 1.40
C THR A 492 -14.82 1.20 1.10
N ASN A 493 -15.17 1.72 -0.08
CA ASN A 493 -16.56 1.85 -0.52
C ASN A 493 -17.19 0.48 -0.76
N PHE A 494 -16.47 -0.47 -1.36
CA PHE A 494 -16.95 -1.84 -1.55
C PHE A 494 -17.43 -2.46 -0.25
N LYS A 495 -16.64 -2.35 0.82
CA LYS A 495 -16.98 -2.90 2.12
C LYS A 495 -18.23 -2.25 2.71
N SER A 496 -18.30 -0.91 2.68
CA SER A 496 -19.45 -0.17 3.17
C SER A 496 -20.73 -0.50 2.39
N CYS A 497 -20.64 -0.64 1.06
CA CYS A 497 -21.78 -1.05 0.22
C CYS A 497 -22.23 -2.50 0.52
N VAL A 498 -21.28 -3.41 0.74
CA VAL A 498 -21.59 -4.79 1.13
C VAL A 498 -22.31 -4.83 2.48
N ASP A 499 -21.87 -4.03 3.45
CA ASP A 499 -22.53 -3.94 4.76
C ASP A 499 -23.95 -3.35 4.67
N GLU A 500 -24.17 -2.35 3.80
CA GLU A 500 -25.50 -1.82 3.50
C GLU A 500 -26.43 -2.92 2.94
N ILE A 501 -25.98 -3.65 1.91
CA ILE A 501 -26.76 -4.73 1.28
C ILE A 501 -27.09 -5.85 2.28
N LYS A 502 -26.17 -6.17 3.21
CA LYS A 502 -26.43 -7.14 4.30
C LYS A 502 -27.56 -6.68 5.23
N ASN A 503 -27.65 -5.38 5.49
CA ASN A 503 -28.65 -4.80 6.37
C ASN A 503 -30.02 -4.63 5.71
N GLU A 504 -30.08 -4.62 4.37
CA GLU A 504 -31.33 -4.59 3.59
C GLU A 504 -32.02 -5.96 3.47
N LYS A 505 -31.29 -7.05 3.70
CA LYS A 505 -31.76 -8.47 3.63
C LYS A 505 -31.90 -9.09 5.02
#